data_2277e72da362e42738896167101d27a2
#
_entry.id   2277e72da362e42738896167101d27a2
#
_cell.length_a   1.000
_cell.length_b   1.000
_cell.length_c   1.000
_cell.angle_alpha   90.00
_cell.angle_beta   90.00
_cell.angle_gamma   90.00
#
_symmetry.space_group_name_H-M   'P 1'
#
loop_
_entity.id
_entity.type
_entity.pdbx_description
1 polymer ?
#
loop_
_entity_poly.entity_id
_entity_poly.type
_entity_poly.pdbx_seq_one_letter_code
_entity_poly.pdbx_strand_id
1 'polypeptide(L)' 'MVLQYRLKSEKRWKKYPGKAKLKYPVNRYDFRLLNEAKTKVLVDKTSYAKVMKRFRQIEFFKRR' A
#
# COMPACT_ATOMS: atom_id res chain seq x y z
N MET A 1 -3.99 6.07 7.90
CA MET A 1 -3.85 5.59 6.51
C MET A 1 -3.87 4.08 6.46
N VAL A 2 -4.42 3.54 5.42
CA VAL A 2 -4.51 2.09 5.23
C VAL A 2 -3.74 1.71 3.97
N LEU A 3 -2.72 0.89 4.13
CA LEU A 3 -1.96 0.34 3.02
C LEU A 3 -2.54 -1.03 2.68
N GLN A 4 -2.94 -1.20 1.42
CA GLN A 4 -3.49 -2.45 0.93
C GLN A 4 -2.63 -3.01 -0.19
N TYR A 5 -2.71 -4.32 -0.38
CA TYR A 5 -1.97 -4.99 -1.43
C TYR A 5 -2.81 -6.10 -2.04
N ARG A 6 -2.43 -6.54 -3.23
CA ARG A 6 -3.01 -7.72 -3.88
C ARG A 6 -2.02 -8.28 -4.88
N LEU A 7 -2.11 -9.59 -5.14
CA LEU A 7 -1.38 -10.18 -6.26
C LEU A 7 -1.96 -9.64 -7.57
N LYS A 8 -1.13 -9.50 -8.57
CA LYS A 8 -1.56 -8.99 -9.88
C LYS A 8 -2.65 -9.85 -10.52
N SER A 9 -2.68 -11.14 -10.17
CA SER A 9 -3.71 -12.06 -10.64
C SER A 9 -4.96 -12.06 -9.78
N GLU A 10 -4.93 -11.44 -8.59
CA GLU A 10 -6.07 -11.39 -7.70
C GLU A 10 -6.85 -10.09 -7.87
N LYS A 11 -8.16 -10.15 -7.59
CA LYS A 11 -9.04 -8.98 -7.67
C LYS A 11 -9.29 -8.35 -6.32
N ARG A 12 -9.03 -9.05 -5.22
CA ARG A 12 -9.35 -8.62 -3.88
C ARG A 12 -8.17 -7.93 -3.21
N TRP A 13 -8.40 -6.73 -2.71
CA TRP A 13 -7.42 -6.02 -1.90
C TRP A 13 -7.42 -6.54 -0.47
N LYS A 14 -6.23 -6.66 0.12
CA LYS A 14 -6.03 -7.13 1.49
C LYS A 14 -5.19 -6.12 2.25
N LYS A 15 -5.35 -6.10 3.57
CA LYS A 15 -4.52 -5.26 4.42
C LYS A 15 -3.06 -5.74 4.38
N TYR A 16 -2.14 -4.81 4.15
CA TYR A 16 -0.72 -5.12 4.07
C TYR A 16 -0.18 -5.55 5.44
N PRO A 17 0.33 -6.79 5.59
CA PRO A 17 0.79 -7.28 6.88
C PRO A 17 2.26 -6.99 7.16
N GLY A 18 3.01 -6.52 6.17
CA GLY A 18 4.44 -6.32 6.27
C GLY A 18 5.20 -7.10 5.21
N LYS A 19 6.36 -6.58 4.82
CA LYS A 19 7.17 -7.18 3.76
C LYS A 19 7.60 -8.61 4.10
N ALA A 20 7.93 -8.87 5.36
CA ALA A 20 8.41 -10.18 5.80
C ALA A 20 7.33 -11.26 5.72
N LYS A 21 6.07 -10.89 5.73
CA LYS A 21 4.96 -11.83 5.65
C LYS A 21 4.45 -12.08 4.24
N LEU A 22 5.03 -11.43 3.24
CA LEU A 22 4.66 -11.65 1.86
C LEU A 22 5.26 -12.95 1.34
N LYS A 23 4.43 -13.75 0.70
CA LYS A 23 4.82 -15.05 0.17
C LYS A 23 5.66 -14.93 -1.09
N TYR A 24 5.43 -13.88 -1.87
CA TYR A 24 6.11 -13.63 -3.15
C TYR A 24 6.87 -12.31 -3.08
N PRO A 25 7.79 -12.07 -4.04
CA PRO A 25 8.47 -10.78 -4.13
C PRO A 25 7.49 -9.61 -4.28
N VAL A 26 7.87 -8.43 -3.78
CA VAL A 26 6.99 -7.26 -3.81
C VAL A 26 6.60 -6.84 -5.23
N ASN A 27 7.43 -7.15 -6.23
CA ASN A 27 7.11 -6.83 -7.62
C ASN A 27 5.97 -7.68 -8.20
N ARG A 28 5.56 -8.73 -7.50
CA ARG A 28 4.41 -9.56 -7.87
C ARG A 28 3.08 -8.99 -7.40
N TYR A 29 3.11 -7.95 -6.57
CA TYR A 29 1.91 -7.36 -5.98
C TYR A 29 1.67 -5.96 -6.51
N ASP A 30 0.40 -5.57 -6.49
CA ASP A 30 0.00 -4.18 -6.63
C ASP A 30 -0.29 -3.63 -5.24
N PHE A 31 -0.02 -2.35 -5.04
CA PHE A 31 -0.24 -1.68 -3.77
C PHE A 31 -1.08 -0.43 -3.97
N ARG A 32 -1.85 -0.06 -2.96
CA ARG A 32 -2.58 1.20 -2.94
C ARG A 32 -2.67 1.73 -1.52
N LEU A 33 -2.84 3.03 -1.40
CA LEU A 33 -2.90 3.72 -0.12
C LEU A 33 -4.24 4.46 -0.02
N LEU A 34 -4.95 4.24 1.09
CA LEU A 34 -6.24 4.89 1.35
C LEU A 34 -6.14 5.73 2.62
N ASN A 35 -7.10 6.67 2.78
CA ASN A 35 -7.24 7.39 4.02
C ASN A 35 -7.77 6.46 5.13
N GLU A 36 -7.79 6.95 6.37
CA GLU A 36 -8.19 6.12 7.52
C GLU A 36 -9.64 5.61 7.40
N ALA A 37 -10.50 6.41 6.82
CA ALA A 37 -11.91 6.05 6.64
C ALA A 37 -12.15 5.12 5.45
N LYS A 38 -11.11 4.85 4.64
CA LYS A 38 -11.20 4.05 3.41
C LYS A 38 -12.17 4.61 2.38
N THR A 39 -12.45 5.90 2.45
CA THR A 39 -13.38 6.57 1.55
C THR A 39 -12.68 7.21 0.35
N LYS A 40 -11.37 7.41 0.43
CA LYS A 40 -10.61 8.07 -0.62
C LYS A 40 -9.29 7.33 -0.86
N VAL A 41 -8.97 7.09 -2.12
CA VAL A 41 -7.68 6.50 -2.51
C VAL A 41 -6.65 7.62 -2.62
N LEU A 42 -5.64 7.58 -1.77
CA LEU A 42 -4.56 8.58 -1.76
C LEU A 42 -3.51 8.26 -2.82
N VAL A 43 -3.16 6.99 -2.97
CA VAL A 43 -2.28 6.50 -4.02
C VAL A 43 -2.95 5.30 -4.64
N ASP A 44 -3.24 5.40 -5.94
CA ASP A 44 -3.88 4.32 -6.67
C ASP A 44 -2.89 3.19 -6.98
N LYS A 45 -3.36 2.14 -7.58
CA LYS A 45 -2.60 0.96 -7.97
C LYS A 45 -1.21 1.33 -8.48
N THR A 46 -0.18 0.91 -7.76
CA THR A 46 1.19 1.27 -8.08
C THR A 46 2.19 0.24 -7.53
N SER A 47 3.47 0.43 -7.82
CA SER A 47 4.51 -0.46 -7.33
C SER A 47 4.83 -0.22 -5.85
N TYR A 48 5.44 -1.21 -5.21
CA TYR A 48 5.85 -1.13 -3.81
C TYR A 48 6.71 0.10 -3.52
N ALA A 49 7.70 0.34 -4.37
CA ALA A 49 8.63 1.45 -4.16
C ALA A 49 7.90 2.80 -4.14
N LYS A 50 6.98 3.01 -5.08
CA LYS A 50 6.22 4.26 -5.17
C LYS A 50 5.26 4.44 -4.01
N VAL A 51 4.54 3.39 -3.64
CA VAL A 51 3.60 3.49 -2.52
C VAL A 51 4.32 3.70 -1.20
N MET A 52 5.47 3.08 -0.99
CA MET A 52 6.25 3.26 0.22
C MET A 52 6.83 4.67 0.32
N LYS A 53 7.28 5.22 -0.79
CA LYS A 53 7.78 6.58 -0.82
C LYS A 53 6.68 7.57 -0.41
N ARG A 54 5.48 7.41 -0.94
CA ARG A 54 4.35 8.27 -0.60
C ARG A 54 3.91 8.09 0.85
N PHE A 55 3.88 6.85 1.31
CA PHE A 55 3.52 6.52 2.68
C PHE A 55 4.46 7.21 3.67
N ARG A 56 5.75 7.16 3.42
CA ARG A 56 6.75 7.81 4.28
C ARG A 56 6.60 9.32 4.29
N GLN A 57 6.31 9.93 3.14
CA GLN A 57 6.08 11.37 3.07
C GLN A 57 4.89 11.79 3.92
N ILE A 58 3.80 11.07 3.84
CA ILE A 58 2.59 11.39 4.60
C ILE A 58 2.85 11.19 6.10
N GLU A 59 3.52 10.13 6.50
CA GLU A 59 3.86 9.91 7.91
C GLU A 59 4.79 11.00 8.44
N PHE A 60 5.74 11.42 7.63
CA PHE A 60 6.66 12.51 8.02
C PHE A 60 5.89 13.79 8.33
N PHE A 61 4.93 14.14 7.48
CA PHE A 61 4.12 15.33 7.72
C PHE A 61 3.23 15.20 8.96
N LYS A 62 2.72 14.01 9.23
CA LYS A 62 1.88 13.78 10.41
C LYS A 62 2.63 13.91 11.74
N ARG A 63 3.92 13.66 11.74
CA ARG A 63 4.73 13.70 12.96
C ARG A 63 5.19 15.09 13.34
N ARG A 64 4.90 16.07 12.58
CA ARG A 64 5.25 17.47 12.89
C ARG A 64 4.32 18.11 13.87
#